data_119eb9f501d176a4be867bda8a5e9bc7
#
_entry.id   119eb9f501d176a4be867bda8a5e9bc7
#
_cell.length_a   1.000
_cell.length_b   1.000
_cell.length_c   1.000
_cell.angle_alpha   90.00
_cell.angle_beta   90.00
_cell.angle_gamma   90.00
#
_symmetry.space_group_name_H-M   'P 1'
#
loop_
_entity.id
_entity.type
_entity.pdbx_description
1 polymer ?
#
loop_
_entity_poly.entity_id
_entity_poly.type
_entity_poly.pdbx_seq_one_letter_code
_entity_poly.pdbx_strand_id
1 'polypeptide(L)'
;ALKEIQSGKLKLNYILTVSPVINQVMSDESQMHLKVGEQVSVDTLLAGLIVMSANDAALVLAERISGSVPLFVARMNSEAKALGMQDSNFANPPGITMPQHYSSAADFALLGQALVNQTPHYLHYSKMPDFRHQGLYHAATNLLLKTDPTVDGLKTGFTKAAGYNLALSAVRDTHRVDVPTRRLIVVVLGTTSIQKRAEVAHQLMNVAYTYTQNERIVAKGQHLADIPVKKSHYTWFQVKGIQPEVVTTSLYPLTTPIDLNTYQANQQRLQVKDAQGLMQTIEPLTTTQTQVQAKLKQPVLSAPLNQKMPLVEIKVYQNQKLLRSFEVSNQVTLEKETMFKQWMAWCHDLWHRIERKGKIIL
;
A
#
# COMPACT_ATOMS: atom_id res chain seq x y z
N ALA A 1 -13.20 5.22 8.96
CA ALA A 1 -14.43 4.41 8.83
C ALA A 1 -14.10 2.94 8.54
N LEU A 2 -13.42 2.61 7.44
CA LEU A 2 -13.19 1.21 7.04
C LEU A 2 -12.40 0.39 8.07
N LYS A 3 -11.43 0.96 8.77
CA LYS A 3 -10.75 0.31 9.92
C LYS A 3 -11.72 0.04 11.08
N GLU A 4 -12.67 0.94 11.34
CA GLU A 4 -13.71 0.71 12.37
C GLU A 4 -14.67 -0.40 11.96
N ILE A 5 -14.97 -0.53 10.66
CA ILE A 5 -15.79 -1.61 10.12
C ILE A 5 -15.05 -2.96 10.26
N GLN A 6 -13.77 -3.02 9.90
CA GLN A 6 -12.96 -4.23 10.05
C GLN A 6 -12.82 -4.69 11.51
N SER A 7 -12.73 -3.73 12.44
CA SER A 7 -12.68 -4.04 13.89
C SER A 7 -14.04 -4.36 14.52
N GLY A 8 -15.15 -4.29 13.76
CA GLY A 8 -16.50 -4.54 14.23
C GLY A 8 -17.14 -3.39 15.04
N LYS A 9 -16.45 -2.26 15.22
CA LYS A 9 -16.95 -1.08 15.96
C LYS A 9 -17.98 -0.28 15.16
N LEU A 10 -17.98 -0.41 13.84
CA LEU A 10 -18.93 0.18 12.92
C LEU A 10 -19.41 -0.90 11.95
N LYS A 11 -20.64 -0.81 11.45
CA LYS A 11 -21.16 -1.71 10.41
C LYS A 11 -21.75 -0.89 9.27
N LEU A 12 -21.66 -1.40 8.05
CA LEU A 12 -22.19 -0.72 6.85
C LEU A 12 -23.69 -0.45 6.95
N ASN A 13 -24.44 -1.37 7.51
CA ASN A 13 -25.89 -1.27 7.69
C ASN A 13 -26.32 -0.47 8.92
N TYR A 14 -25.40 0.08 9.71
CA TYR A 14 -25.79 0.96 10.82
C TYR A 14 -26.41 2.23 10.26
N ILE A 15 -27.58 2.58 10.81
CA ILE A 15 -28.28 3.83 10.50
C ILE A 15 -27.81 4.90 11.48
N LEU A 16 -27.31 6.00 10.94
CA LEU A 16 -26.88 7.16 11.70
C LEU A 16 -27.92 8.26 11.56
N THR A 17 -28.22 8.94 12.66
CA THR A 17 -29.01 10.16 12.65
C THR A 17 -28.08 11.34 12.40
N VAL A 18 -28.37 12.09 11.35
CA VAL A 18 -27.59 13.26 10.96
C VAL A 18 -27.73 14.37 12.02
N SER A 19 -26.62 14.77 12.60
CA SER A 19 -26.55 15.84 13.61
C SER A 19 -26.41 17.22 12.99
N PRO A 20 -26.54 18.31 13.75
CA PRO A 20 -26.27 19.68 13.28
C PRO A 20 -24.83 19.92 12.79
N VAL A 21 -23.91 18.96 12.90
CA VAL A 21 -22.52 19.07 12.41
C VAL A 21 -22.47 19.44 10.93
N ILE A 22 -23.46 19.03 10.14
CA ILE A 22 -23.55 19.32 8.71
C ILE A 22 -23.76 20.81 8.40
N ASN A 23 -24.24 21.62 9.36
CA ASN A 23 -24.39 23.07 9.17
C ASN A 23 -23.04 23.78 8.98
N GLN A 24 -21.92 23.09 9.16
CA GLN A 24 -20.58 23.61 8.85
C GLN A 24 -20.27 23.57 7.35
N VAL A 25 -21.06 22.85 6.54
CA VAL A 25 -20.87 22.76 5.09
C VAL A 25 -21.47 23.98 4.41
N MET A 26 -20.68 24.64 3.57
CA MET A 26 -21.15 25.78 2.79
C MET A 26 -22.04 25.33 1.62
N SER A 27 -22.96 26.17 1.20
CA SER A 27 -23.96 25.83 0.16
C SER A 27 -23.35 25.52 -1.22
N ASP A 28 -22.15 26.03 -1.51
CA ASP A 28 -21.40 25.82 -2.76
C ASP A 28 -20.45 24.63 -2.70
N GLU A 29 -20.37 23.96 -1.57
CA GLU A 29 -19.55 22.76 -1.40
C GLU A 29 -20.30 21.49 -1.88
N SER A 30 -19.52 20.48 -2.26
CA SER A 30 -20.06 19.16 -2.64
C SER A 30 -20.72 18.48 -1.45
N GLN A 31 -22.01 18.10 -1.58
CA GLN A 31 -22.78 17.53 -0.47
C GLN A 31 -23.96 16.68 -0.97
N MET A 32 -24.39 15.74 -0.15
CA MET A 32 -25.59 14.93 -0.37
C MET A 32 -26.88 15.69 -0.06
N HIS A 33 -26.78 16.92 0.48
CA HIS A 33 -27.88 17.71 1.00
C HIS A 33 -28.64 17.02 2.14
N LEU A 34 -27.89 16.37 3.04
CA LEU A 34 -28.43 15.73 4.22
C LEU A 34 -29.17 16.75 5.12
N LYS A 35 -30.21 16.28 5.78
CA LYS A 35 -31.02 17.12 6.70
C LYS A 35 -30.74 16.68 8.15
N VAL A 36 -30.71 17.65 9.06
CA VAL A 36 -30.61 17.33 10.50
C VAL A 36 -31.80 16.44 10.90
N GLY A 37 -31.53 15.35 11.58
CA GLY A 37 -32.51 14.32 11.96
C GLY A 37 -32.75 13.24 10.89
N GLU A 38 -32.22 13.40 9.69
CA GLU A 38 -32.28 12.36 8.65
C GLU A 38 -31.56 11.09 9.11
N GLN A 39 -32.13 9.93 8.73
CA GLN A 39 -31.55 8.63 9.02
C GLN A 39 -30.89 8.07 7.75
N VAL A 40 -29.60 7.82 7.80
CA VAL A 40 -28.81 7.37 6.65
C VAL A 40 -27.83 6.27 7.05
N SER A 41 -27.64 5.28 6.19
CA SER A 41 -26.72 4.18 6.47
C SER A 41 -25.25 4.60 6.32
N VAL A 42 -24.36 3.97 7.06
CA VAL A 42 -22.90 4.14 6.92
C VAL A 42 -22.46 3.83 5.49
N ASP A 43 -23.05 2.83 4.85
CA ASP A 43 -22.78 2.46 3.45
C ASP A 43 -23.10 3.60 2.48
N THR A 44 -24.28 4.20 2.62
CA THR A 44 -24.70 5.35 1.80
C THR A 44 -23.79 6.57 2.02
N LEU A 45 -23.41 6.84 3.27
CA LEU A 45 -22.47 7.94 3.58
C LEU A 45 -21.08 7.71 2.96
N LEU A 46 -20.57 6.47 2.99
CA LEU A 46 -19.30 6.13 2.36
C LEU A 46 -19.37 6.28 0.83
N ALA A 47 -20.44 5.80 0.22
CA ALA A 47 -20.65 5.94 -1.22
C ALA A 47 -20.71 7.43 -1.62
N GLY A 48 -21.51 8.26 -0.94
CA GLY A 48 -21.59 9.70 -1.19
C GLY A 48 -20.25 10.39 -0.97
N LEU A 49 -19.55 10.10 0.12
CA LEU A 49 -18.23 10.65 0.42
C LEU A 49 -17.20 10.34 -0.69
N ILE A 50 -17.15 9.09 -1.15
CA ILE A 50 -16.07 8.64 -2.05
C ILE A 50 -16.40 9.02 -3.50
N VAL A 51 -17.65 8.83 -3.96
CA VAL A 51 -18.01 9.04 -5.37
C VAL A 51 -18.19 10.52 -5.68
N MET A 52 -18.96 11.25 -4.87
CA MET A 52 -19.27 12.65 -5.12
C MET A 52 -18.53 13.65 -4.22
N SER A 53 -17.67 13.17 -3.32
CA SER A 53 -16.92 14.01 -2.37
C SER A 53 -17.83 14.77 -1.39
N ALA A 54 -18.88 14.12 -0.88
CA ALA A 54 -19.88 14.75 -0.02
C ALA A 54 -19.27 15.18 1.33
N ASN A 55 -19.19 16.50 1.56
CA ASN A 55 -18.59 17.08 2.76
C ASN A 55 -19.47 16.86 4.01
N ASP A 56 -20.79 16.90 3.86
CA ASP A 56 -21.76 16.58 4.91
C ASP A 56 -21.61 15.12 5.39
N ALA A 57 -21.47 14.18 4.46
CA ALA A 57 -21.20 12.79 4.81
C ALA A 57 -19.85 12.61 5.55
N ALA A 58 -18.81 13.38 5.16
CA ALA A 58 -17.52 13.36 5.84
C ALA A 58 -17.66 13.81 7.30
N LEU A 59 -18.40 14.86 7.58
CA LEU A 59 -18.62 15.40 8.94
C LEU A 59 -19.43 14.43 9.81
N VAL A 60 -20.52 13.85 9.27
CA VAL A 60 -21.34 12.86 9.99
C VAL A 60 -20.50 11.64 10.39
N LEU A 61 -19.70 11.11 9.45
CA LEU A 61 -18.81 9.98 9.73
C LEU A 61 -17.72 10.34 10.74
N ALA A 62 -17.15 11.55 10.64
CA ALA A 62 -16.10 12.01 11.56
C ALA A 62 -16.62 12.11 13.00
N GLU A 63 -17.78 12.74 13.18
CA GLU A 63 -18.42 12.85 14.49
C GLU A 63 -18.79 11.47 15.06
N ARG A 64 -19.39 10.59 14.24
CA ARG A 64 -19.74 9.23 14.66
C ARG A 64 -18.53 8.42 15.12
N ILE A 65 -17.40 8.56 14.46
CA ILE A 65 -16.20 7.75 14.72
C ILE A 65 -15.41 8.25 15.93
N SER A 66 -15.34 9.55 16.13
CA SER A 66 -14.46 10.16 17.14
C SER A 66 -15.19 11.04 18.17
N GLY A 67 -16.51 11.15 18.09
CA GLY A 67 -17.34 11.96 18.98
C GLY A 67 -17.34 13.47 18.63
N SER A 68 -16.34 13.96 17.89
CA SER A 68 -16.31 15.33 17.38
C SER A 68 -15.37 15.49 16.19
N VAL A 69 -15.57 16.55 15.40
CA VAL A 69 -14.68 16.88 14.27
C VAL A 69 -13.24 17.13 14.71
N PRO A 70 -12.93 17.90 15.77
CA PRO A 70 -11.54 18.08 16.21
C PRO A 70 -10.84 16.77 16.62
N LEU A 71 -11.54 15.88 17.32
CA LEU A 71 -10.99 14.58 17.70
C LEU A 71 -10.72 13.70 16.48
N PHE A 72 -11.59 13.78 15.47
CA PHE A 72 -11.37 13.06 14.22
C PHE A 72 -10.16 13.60 13.45
N VAL A 73 -9.99 14.91 13.38
CA VAL A 73 -8.79 15.56 12.78
C VAL A 73 -7.51 15.13 13.49
N ALA A 74 -7.51 15.10 14.81
CA ALA A 74 -6.36 14.58 15.58
C ALA A 74 -6.05 13.13 15.21
N ARG A 75 -7.09 12.32 15.01
CA ARG A 75 -6.96 10.93 14.56
C ARG A 75 -6.44 10.84 13.11
N MET A 76 -6.92 11.68 12.19
CA MET A 76 -6.39 11.74 10.82
C MET A 76 -4.88 11.98 10.82
N ASN A 77 -4.40 12.94 11.59
CA ASN A 77 -2.97 13.24 11.70
C ASN A 77 -2.17 12.12 12.39
N SER A 78 -2.76 11.44 13.37
CA SER A 78 -2.13 10.26 13.99
C SER A 78 -1.98 9.11 12.98
N GLU A 79 -3.01 8.84 12.16
CA GLU A 79 -2.96 7.82 11.10
C GLU A 79 -1.94 8.20 10.00
N ALA A 80 -1.91 9.47 9.58
CA ALA A 80 -0.92 9.97 8.63
C ALA A 80 0.51 9.73 9.12
N LYS A 81 0.79 10.08 10.38
CA LYS A 81 2.09 9.82 11.02
C LYS A 81 2.42 8.33 11.05
N ALA A 82 1.45 7.47 11.39
CA ALA A 82 1.64 6.02 11.42
C ALA A 82 1.92 5.42 10.04
N LEU A 83 1.42 6.05 8.97
CA LEU A 83 1.71 5.68 7.58
C LEU A 83 3.04 6.25 7.05
N GLY A 84 3.74 7.09 7.82
CA GLY A 84 4.97 7.73 7.41
C GLY A 84 4.78 8.96 6.51
N MET A 85 3.58 9.56 6.50
CA MET A 85 3.26 10.79 5.77
C MET A 85 3.88 12.00 6.50
N GLN A 86 5.08 12.38 6.11
CA GLN A 86 5.88 13.40 6.83
C GLN A 86 5.56 14.83 6.37
N ASP A 87 5.05 14.98 5.13
CA ASP A 87 4.74 16.25 4.50
C ASP A 87 3.22 16.49 4.45
N SER A 88 2.49 16.02 5.47
CA SER A 88 1.04 16.13 5.53
C SER A 88 0.55 16.60 6.88
N ASN A 89 -0.40 17.51 6.86
CA ASN A 89 -1.18 17.89 8.03
C ASN A 89 -2.64 18.15 7.63
N PHE A 90 -3.56 17.52 8.33
CA PHE A 90 -4.99 17.64 8.10
C PHE A 90 -5.63 18.59 9.11
N ALA A 91 -6.44 19.54 8.65
CA ALA A 91 -7.14 20.52 9.48
C ALA A 91 -8.65 20.31 9.53
N ASN A 92 -9.22 19.53 8.56
CA ASN A 92 -10.63 19.18 8.53
C ASN A 92 -10.86 17.84 7.79
N PRO A 93 -12.00 17.15 8.04
CA PRO A 93 -12.29 15.87 7.39
C PRO A 93 -12.57 15.95 5.89
N PRO A 94 -13.32 16.95 5.35
CA PRO A 94 -13.65 17.00 3.94
C PRO A 94 -12.51 17.45 3.02
N GLY A 95 -11.45 18.06 3.53
CA GLY A 95 -10.35 18.55 2.71
C GLY A 95 -10.54 19.95 2.15
N ILE A 96 -11.36 20.77 2.78
CA ILE A 96 -11.55 22.17 2.41
C ILE A 96 -10.30 22.98 2.75
N THR A 97 -9.97 23.94 1.90
CA THR A 97 -8.80 24.81 2.10
C THR A 97 -8.87 25.54 3.45
N MET A 98 -7.88 25.28 4.28
CA MET A 98 -7.68 25.94 5.57
C MET A 98 -6.19 26.17 5.81
N PRO A 99 -5.81 27.15 6.65
CA PRO A 99 -4.45 27.24 7.12
C PRO A 99 -3.96 25.90 7.69
N GLN A 100 -2.71 25.55 7.41
CA GLN A 100 -2.10 24.28 7.85
C GLN A 100 -2.75 23.00 7.31
N HIS A 101 -3.60 23.07 6.26
CA HIS A 101 -4.12 21.88 5.56
C HIS A 101 -3.30 21.63 4.28
N TYR A 102 -2.40 20.68 4.32
CA TYR A 102 -1.50 20.38 3.20
C TYR A 102 -1.10 18.91 3.15
N SER A 103 -0.62 18.48 1.98
CA SER A 103 -0.05 17.16 1.77
C SER A 103 0.89 17.18 0.56
N SER A 104 1.60 16.09 0.31
CA SER A 104 2.44 15.86 -0.85
C SER A 104 1.94 14.70 -1.71
N ALA A 105 2.40 14.62 -2.97
CA ALA A 105 2.10 13.51 -3.85
C ALA A 105 2.66 12.17 -3.30
N ALA A 106 3.82 12.21 -2.68
CA ALA A 106 4.45 11.05 -2.06
C ALA A 106 3.60 10.52 -0.90
N ASP A 107 3.13 11.40 -0.02
CA ASP A 107 2.30 11.02 1.13
C ASP A 107 0.94 10.47 0.69
N PHE A 108 0.31 11.07 -0.32
CA PHE A 108 -0.93 10.51 -0.89
C PHE A 108 -0.73 9.16 -1.57
N ALA A 109 0.48 8.88 -2.11
CA ALA A 109 0.79 7.54 -2.61
C ALA A 109 0.87 6.51 -1.47
N LEU A 110 1.47 6.87 -0.31
CA LEU A 110 1.47 6.04 0.90
C LEU A 110 0.05 5.78 1.40
N LEU A 111 -0.79 6.81 1.46
CA LEU A 111 -2.21 6.68 1.84
C LEU A 111 -2.97 5.78 0.86
N GLY A 112 -2.77 5.97 -0.44
CA GLY A 112 -3.39 5.14 -1.49
C GLY A 112 -2.98 3.68 -1.36
N GLN A 113 -1.71 3.41 -1.11
CA GLN A 113 -1.21 2.05 -0.84
C GLN A 113 -1.86 1.44 0.41
N ALA A 114 -2.01 2.21 1.48
CA ALA A 114 -2.66 1.76 2.71
C ALA A 114 -4.15 1.46 2.48
N LEU A 115 -4.88 2.31 1.74
CA LEU A 115 -6.28 2.08 1.38
C LEU A 115 -6.47 0.76 0.64
N VAL A 116 -5.62 0.49 -0.35
CA VAL A 116 -5.71 -0.73 -1.16
C VAL A 116 -5.34 -1.98 -0.37
N ASN A 117 -4.27 -1.92 0.42
CA ASN A 117 -3.72 -3.10 1.10
C ASN A 117 -4.40 -3.39 2.43
N GLN A 118 -4.74 -2.36 3.21
CA GLN A 118 -5.29 -2.52 4.56
C GLN A 118 -6.83 -2.49 4.57
N THR A 119 -7.44 -1.77 3.62
CA THR A 119 -8.90 -1.61 3.54
C THR A 119 -9.41 -1.80 2.11
N PRO A 120 -9.21 -2.98 1.48
CA PRO A 120 -9.51 -3.20 0.06
C PRO A 120 -11.00 -2.99 -0.30
N HIS A 121 -11.89 -3.03 0.68
CA HIS A 121 -13.31 -2.68 0.49
C HIS A 121 -13.50 -1.23 0.00
N TYR A 122 -12.51 -0.33 0.18
CA TYR A 122 -12.51 0.99 -0.40
C TYR A 122 -12.73 0.98 -1.92
N LEU A 123 -12.14 0.00 -2.62
CA LEU A 123 -12.24 -0.14 -4.06
C LEU A 123 -13.67 -0.47 -4.54
N HIS A 124 -14.54 -0.97 -3.64
CA HIS A 124 -15.96 -1.14 -3.97
C HIS A 124 -16.60 0.21 -4.32
N TYR A 125 -16.31 1.25 -3.53
CA TYR A 125 -16.87 2.60 -3.75
C TYR A 125 -16.12 3.37 -4.82
N SER A 126 -14.77 3.34 -4.82
CA SER A 126 -13.96 4.18 -5.70
C SER A 126 -14.09 3.85 -7.19
N LYS A 127 -14.56 2.64 -7.53
CA LYS A 127 -14.86 2.21 -8.90
C LYS A 127 -16.30 2.43 -9.34
N MET A 128 -17.19 2.91 -8.44
CA MET A 128 -18.57 3.18 -8.81
C MET A 128 -18.64 4.28 -9.87
N PRO A 129 -19.41 4.10 -10.97
CA PRO A 129 -19.50 5.08 -12.04
C PRO A 129 -20.38 6.27 -11.68
N ASP A 130 -21.27 6.10 -10.72
CA ASP A 130 -22.18 7.14 -10.23
C ASP A 130 -22.63 6.85 -8.79
N PHE A 131 -23.27 7.86 -8.19
CA PHE A 131 -23.94 7.77 -6.90
C PHE A 131 -25.38 8.31 -7.04
N ARG A 132 -26.33 7.65 -6.36
CA ARG A 132 -27.74 8.03 -6.34
C ARG A 132 -28.28 8.00 -4.92
N HIS A 133 -28.95 9.06 -4.51
CA HIS A 133 -29.59 9.15 -3.19
C HIS A 133 -30.74 10.16 -3.24
N GLN A 134 -31.94 9.76 -2.83
CA GLN A 134 -33.15 10.66 -2.71
C GLN A 134 -33.38 11.58 -3.95
N GLY A 135 -33.24 11.02 -5.14
CA GLY A 135 -33.39 11.80 -6.39
C GLY A 135 -32.12 12.52 -6.84
N LEU A 136 -31.09 12.61 -6.01
CA LEU A 136 -29.79 13.12 -6.39
C LEU A 136 -29.06 12.09 -7.27
N TYR A 137 -28.49 12.56 -8.38
CA TYR A 137 -27.60 11.79 -9.25
C TYR A 137 -26.28 12.52 -9.40
N HIS A 138 -25.18 11.82 -9.20
CA HIS A 138 -23.86 12.38 -9.40
C HIS A 138 -22.95 11.35 -10.09
N ALA A 139 -22.44 11.67 -11.28
CA ALA A 139 -21.45 10.85 -11.97
C ALA A 139 -20.09 10.94 -11.26
N ALA A 140 -19.34 9.83 -11.26
CA ALA A 140 -17.99 9.84 -10.71
C ALA A 140 -17.11 10.89 -11.41
N THR A 141 -16.32 11.58 -10.61
CA THR A 141 -15.47 12.69 -11.08
C THR A 141 -14.14 12.23 -11.67
N ASN A 142 -13.80 10.94 -11.52
CA ASN A 142 -12.66 10.32 -12.17
C ASN A 142 -13.02 9.88 -13.58
N LEU A 143 -12.62 10.67 -14.60
CA LEU A 143 -12.94 10.39 -16.00
C LEU A 143 -12.38 9.07 -16.51
N LEU A 144 -11.27 8.60 -15.94
CA LEU A 144 -10.58 7.39 -16.38
C LEU A 144 -11.35 6.11 -16.05
N LEU A 145 -12.29 6.13 -15.11
CA LEU A 145 -13.19 4.99 -14.85
C LEU A 145 -14.04 4.58 -16.07
N LYS A 146 -14.27 5.53 -17.00
CA LYS A 146 -15.06 5.30 -18.21
C LYS A 146 -14.21 4.87 -19.41
N THR A 147 -12.93 5.21 -19.42
CA THR A 147 -12.04 5.10 -20.59
C THR A 147 -10.97 4.03 -20.45
N ASP A 148 -10.60 3.65 -19.22
CA ASP A 148 -9.61 2.60 -18.95
C ASP A 148 -10.23 1.57 -17.97
N PRO A 149 -10.61 0.37 -18.44
CA PRO A 149 -11.24 -0.67 -17.60
C PRO A 149 -10.30 -1.22 -16.52
N THR A 150 -9.01 -0.94 -16.59
CA THR A 150 -8.03 -1.35 -15.57
C THR A 150 -8.05 -0.42 -14.35
N VAL A 151 -8.65 0.77 -14.47
CA VAL A 151 -8.77 1.76 -13.40
C VAL A 151 -9.90 1.41 -12.44
N ASP A 152 -9.61 1.43 -11.13
CA ASP A 152 -10.58 1.12 -10.08
C ASP A 152 -10.63 2.18 -8.95
N GLY A 153 -10.04 3.34 -9.18
CA GLY A 153 -10.08 4.45 -8.23
C GLY A 153 -8.89 5.39 -8.39
N LEU A 154 -8.46 6.12 -7.34
CA LEU A 154 -9.00 6.12 -5.98
C LEU A 154 -9.91 7.34 -5.74
N LYS A 155 -9.33 8.57 -5.75
CA LYS A 155 -10.04 9.78 -5.38
C LYS A 155 -9.55 11.00 -6.13
N THR A 156 -10.51 11.81 -6.56
CA THR A 156 -10.28 13.16 -7.11
C THR A 156 -10.47 14.21 -6.02
N GLY A 157 -9.82 15.35 -6.18
CA GLY A 157 -9.99 16.53 -5.33
C GLY A 157 -9.86 17.81 -6.14
N PHE A 158 -10.54 18.87 -5.68
CA PHE A 158 -10.42 20.20 -6.24
C PHE A 158 -10.68 21.25 -5.17
N THR A 159 -9.84 22.24 -5.08
CA THR A 159 -10.11 23.55 -4.50
C THR A 159 -9.45 24.61 -5.36
N LYS A 160 -9.89 25.87 -5.25
CA LYS A 160 -9.26 26.99 -6.00
C LYS A 160 -7.76 27.12 -5.68
N ALA A 161 -7.38 26.84 -4.45
CA ALA A 161 -5.98 26.91 -4.00
C ALA A 161 -5.14 25.73 -4.48
N ALA A 162 -5.70 24.50 -4.43
CA ALA A 162 -4.96 23.28 -4.73
C ALA A 162 -5.01 22.86 -6.21
N GLY A 163 -5.87 23.44 -7.04
CA GLY A 163 -6.11 22.98 -8.40
C GLY A 163 -6.79 21.61 -8.45
N TYR A 164 -6.69 20.93 -9.59
CA TYR A 164 -7.31 19.62 -9.82
C TYR A 164 -6.31 18.49 -9.48
N ASN A 165 -6.74 17.58 -8.61
CA ASN A 165 -5.92 16.54 -8.01
C ASN A 165 -6.52 15.15 -8.25
N LEU A 166 -5.69 14.12 -8.37
CA LEU A 166 -6.10 12.72 -8.54
C LEU A 166 -5.08 11.78 -7.91
N ALA A 167 -5.54 10.94 -6.99
CA ALA A 167 -4.90 9.68 -6.68
C ALA A 167 -5.58 8.62 -7.54
N LEU A 168 -4.84 8.01 -8.47
CA LEU A 168 -5.31 7.02 -9.43
C LEU A 168 -4.79 5.64 -9.05
N SER A 169 -5.64 4.61 -9.16
CA SER A 169 -5.25 3.20 -9.03
C SER A 169 -5.70 2.43 -10.26
N ALA A 170 -4.83 1.56 -10.75
CA ALA A 170 -5.13 0.62 -11.81
C ALA A 170 -4.48 -0.73 -11.57
N VAL A 171 -5.11 -1.81 -12.10
CA VAL A 171 -4.56 -3.17 -12.08
C VAL A 171 -4.46 -3.67 -13.51
N ARG A 172 -3.26 -4.06 -13.94
CA ARG A 172 -3.02 -4.62 -15.26
C ARG A 172 -2.40 -6.00 -15.17
N ASP A 173 -2.68 -6.83 -16.17
CA ASP A 173 -2.00 -8.10 -16.39
C ASP A 173 -0.54 -7.83 -16.79
N THR A 174 0.37 -8.61 -16.22
CA THR A 174 1.80 -8.52 -16.52
C THR A 174 2.26 -9.54 -17.55
N HIS A 175 1.37 -10.49 -17.95
CA HIS A 175 1.70 -11.67 -18.76
C HIS A 175 2.80 -12.55 -18.13
N ARG A 176 3.06 -12.40 -16.82
CA ARG A 176 4.05 -13.19 -16.09
C ARG A 176 3.36 -14.17 -15.14
N VAL A 177 3.76 -15.42 -15.18
CA VAL A 177 3.20 -16.49 -14.32
C VAL A 177 3.49 -16.24 -12.83
N ASP A 178 4.65 -15.68 -12.53
CA ASP A 178 5.10 -15.44 -11.15
C ASP A 178 4.47 -14.21 -10.50
N VAL A 179 4.08 -13.21 -11.29
CA VAL A 179 3.40 -11.98 -10.85
C VAL A 179 2.31 -11.67 -11.88
N PRO A 180 1.18 -12.38 -11.88
CA PRO A 180 0.20 -12.33 -12.98
C PRO A 180 -0.46 -10.95 -13.14
N THR A 181 -0.68 -10.24 -12.04
CA THR A 181 -1.26 -8.89 -12.06
C THR A 181 -0.38 -7.92 -11.30
N ARG A 182 -0.44 -6.67 -11.70
CA ARG A 182 0.28 -5.58 -11.05
C ARG A 182 -0.65 -4.40 -10.81
N ARG A 183 -0.69 -3.93 -9.56
CA ARG A 183 -1.35 -2.68 -9.19
C ARG A 183 -0.33 -1.55 -9.14
N LEU A 184 -0.69 -0.41 -9.71
CA LEU A 184 0.03 0.84 -9.53
C LEU A 184 -0.89 1.92 -8.97
N ILE A 185 -0.27 2.84 -8.21
CA ILE A 185 -0.90 4.05 -7.71
C ILE A 185 -0.10 5.23 -8.24
N VAL A 186 -0.80 6.19 -8.83
CA VAL A 186 -0.25 7.44 -9.35
C VAL A 186 -0.95 8.59 -8.66
N VAL A 187 -0.18 9.59 -8.25
CA VAL A 187 -0.72 10.80 -7.64
C VAL A 187 -0.32 12.01 -8.47
N VAL A 188 -1.31 12.79 -8.88
CA VAL A 188 -1.14 14.04 -9.63
C VAL A 188 -1.83 15.16 -8.87
N LEU A 189 -1.09 16.22 -8.58
CA LEU A 189 -1.58 17.38 -7.83
C LEU A 189 -1.43 18.66 -8.66
N GLY A 190 -2.34 19.61 -8.44
CA GLY A 190 -2.22 20.98 -8.92
C GLY A 190 -2.40 21.19 -10.44
N THR A 191 -3.10 20.30 -11.13
CA THR A 191 -3.37 20.50 -12.57
C THR A 191 -4.43 21.58 -12.81
N THR A 192 -4.47 22.08 -14.06
CA THR A 192 -5.29 23.25 -14.42
C THR A 192 -6.74 22.92 -14.79
N SER A 193 -7.06 21.65 -15.06
CA SER A 193 -8.41 21.22 -15.44
C SER A 193 -8.68 19.74 -15.12
N ILE A 194 -9.97 19.37 -15.16
CA ILE A 194 -10.43 17.98 -15.02
C ILE A 194 -9.80 17.10 -16.10
N GLN A 195 -9.76 17.59 -17.36
CA GLN A 195 -9.20 16.87 -18.50
C GLN A 195 -7.68 16.70 -18.32
N LYS A 196 -6.96 17.80 -17.98
CA LYS A 196 -5.52 17.76 -17.80
C LYS A 196 -5.09 16.84 -16.67
N ARG A 197 -5.86 16.80 -15.58
CA ARG A 197 -5.69 15.87 -14.47
C ARG A 197 -5.76 14.41 -14.93
N ALA A 198 -6.79 14.07 -15.70
CA ALA A 198 -6.97 12.72 -16.22
C ALA A 198 -5.86 12.33 -17.22
N GLU A 199 -5.54 13.24 -18.16
CA GLU A 199 -4.48 13.05 -19.16
C GLU A 199 -3.13 12.77 -18.50
N VAL A 200 -2.69 13.64 -17.60
CA VAL A 200 -1.37 13.52 -16.93
C VAL A 200 -1.31 12.26 -16.09
N ALA A 201 -2.39 11.94 -15.34
CA ALA A 201 -2.45 10.73 -14.54
C ALA A 201 -2.38 9.46 -15.39
N HIS A 202 -3.08 9.43 -16.53
CA HIS A 202 -3.06 8.30 -17.45
C HIS A 202 -1.69 8.13 -18.13
N GLN A 203 -1.07 9.23 -18.58
CA GLN A 203 0.28 9.21 -19.14
C GLN A 203 1.30 8.68 -18.11
N LEU A 204 1.28 9.21 -16.90
CA LEU A 204 2.18 8.77 -15.82
C LEU A 204 1.96 7.28 -15.46
N MET A 205 0.71 6.83 -15.45
CA MET A 205 0.35 5.42 -15.25
C MET A 205 0.96 4.53 -16.33
N ASN A 206 0.83 4.92 -17.62
CA ASN A 206 1.38 4.18 -18.75
C ASN A 206 2.91 4.13 -18.70
N VAL A 207 3.57 5.27 -18.42
CA VAL A 207 5.02 5.34 -18.21
C VAL A 207 5.45 4.38 -17.08
N ALA A 208 4.75 4.41 -15.96
CA ALA A 208 5.09 3.54 -14.83
C ALA A 208 4.94 2.04 -15.19
N TYR A 209 3.91 1.65 -15.94
CA TYR A 209 3.76 0.27 -16.40
C TYR A 209 4.83 -0.13 -17.42
N THR A 210 5.25 0.76 -18.30
CA THR A 210 6.26 0.49 -19.34
C THR A 210 7.67 0.40 -18.76
N TYR A 211 8.03 1.31 -17.86
CA TYR A 211 9.41 1.49 -17.40
C TYR A 211 9.70 0.95 -16.00
N THR A 212 8.76 0.23 -15.40
CA THR A 212 9.00 -0.49 -14.16
C THR A 212 8.36 -1.87 -14.21
N GLN A 213 8.87 -2.82 -13.42
CA GLN A 213 8.27 -4.14 -13.28
C GLN A 213 8.24 -4.57 -11.82
N ASN A 214 7.41 -5.57 -11.52
CA ASN A 214 7.45 -6.26 -10.24
C ASN A 214 8.32 -7.52 -10.38
N GLU A 215 9.17 -7.73 -9.41
CA GLU A 215 10.08 -8.86 -9.32
C GLU A 215 9.85 -9.59 -8.01
N ARG A 216 9.55 -10.89 -8.09
CA ARG A 216 9.34 -11.71 -6.89
C ARG A 216 10.69 -12.12 -6.32
N ILE A 217 10.98 -11.66 -5.12
CA ILE A 217 12.23 -11.92 -4.40
C ILE A 217 12.14 -13.19 -3.58
N VAL A 218 10.99 -13.44 -2.95
CA VAL A 218 10.74 -14.64 -2.15
C VAL A 218 9.41 -15.24 -2.56
N ALA A 219 9.37 -16.55 -2.82
CA ALA A 219 8.14 -17.28 -3.02
C ALA A 219 7.61 -17.83 -1.69
N LYS A 220 6.28 -18.00 -1.60
CA LYS A 220 5.67 -18.71 -0.47
C LYS A 220 6.20 -20.14 -0.41
N GLY A 221 6.67 -20.56 0.78
CA GLY A 221 7.27 -21.89 1.00
C GLY A 221 8.71 -22.04 0.51
N GLN A 222 9.28 -21.03 -0.15
CA GLN A 222 10.69 -21.06 -0.57
C GLN A 222 11.60 -21.24 0.65
N HIS A 223 12.49 -22.22 0.58
CA HIS A 223 13.52 -22.44 1.59
C HIS A 223 14.55 -21.30 1.53
N LEU A 224 14.83 -20.68 2.67
CA LEU A 224 15.71 -19.52 2.78
C LEU A 224 16.97 -19.83 3.59
N ALA A 225 16.85 -20.60 4.68
CA ALA A 225 17.96 -20.95 5.53
C ALA A 225 17.61 -22.12 6.46
N ASP A 226 18.64 -22.82 6.92
CA ASP A 226 18.60 -23.75 8.05
C ASP A 226 19.36 -23.15 9.22
N ILE A 227 18.71 -23.00 10.37
CA ILE A 227 19.32 -22.43 11.57
C ILE A 227 19.38 -23.51 12.65
N PRO A 228 20.56 -23.81 13.24
CA PRO A 228 20.65 -24.77 14.31
C PRO A 228 19.88 -24.30 15.56
N VAL A 229 19.20 -25.23 16.23
CA VAL A 229 18.39 -24.94 17.42
C VAL A 229 18.94 -25.70 18.62
N LYS A 230 19.14 -24.98 19.74
CA LYS A 230 19.52 -25.55 21.02
C LYS A 230 18.29 -25.71 21.93
N LYS A 231 18.34 -26.67 22.84
CA LYS A 231 17.30 -26.94 23.87
C LYS A 231 15.93 -27.28 23.29
N SER A 232 15.89 -27.85 22.08
CA SER A 232 14.68 -28.30 21.39
C SER A 232 14.87 -29.72 20.86
N HIS A 233 13.77 -30.44 20.61
CA HIS A 233 13.78 -31.71 19.90
C HIS A 233 14.30 -31.56 18.46
N TYR A 234 14.10 -30.40 17.86
CA TYR A 234 14.60 -30.10 16.53
C TYR A 234 16.04 -29.61 16.61
N THR A 235 16.92 -30.24 15.84
CA THR A 235 18.34 -29.84 15.73
C THR A 235 18.50 -28.65 14.77
N TRP A 236 17.58 -28.50 13.81
CA TRP A 236 17.57 -27.45 12.78
C TRP A 236 16.17 -26.88 12.61
N PHE A 237 16.08 -25.59 12.38
CA PHE A 237 14.88 -24.87 12.04
C PHE A 237 14.95 -24.40 10.60
N GLN A 238 14.03 -24.86 9.76
CA GLN A 238 13.93 -24.43 8.35
C GLN A 238 13.18 -23.11 8.26
N VAL A 239 13.84 -22.06 7.81
CA VAL A 239 13.22 -20.78 7.50
C VAL A 239 12.67 -20.83 6.09
N LYS A 240 11.38 -20.59 5.96
CA LYS A 240 10.68 -20.57 4.67
C LYS A 240 9.96 -19.25 4.47
N GLY A 241 9.83 -18.81 3.21
CA GLY A 241 9.00 -17.67 2.84
C GLY A 241 7.56 -17.88 3.26
N ILE A 242 7.00 -16.94 4.03
CA ILE A 242 5.65 -17.02 4.58
C ILE A 242 4.63 -16.65 3.51
N GLN A 243 4.94 -15.60 2.79
CA GLN A 243 4.16 -15.03 1.70
C GLN A 243 5.09 -14.64 0.55
N PRO A 244 4.56 -14.42 -0.66
CA PRO A 244 5.36 -13.87 -1.73
C PRO A 244 5.83 -12.45 -1.37
N GLU A 245 7.14 -12.19 -1.49
CA GLU A 245 7.70 -10.87 -1.34
C GLU A 245 8.10 -10.33 -2.72
N VAL A 246 7.54 -9.19 -3.07
CA VAL A 246 7.69 -8.56 -4.38
C VAL A 246 8.27 -7.17 -4.21
N VAL A 247 9.18 -6.78 -5.08
CA VAL A 247 9.70 -5.42 -5.19
C VAL A 247 9.39 -4.85 -6.57
N THR A 248 9.26 -3.54 -6.65
CA THR A 248 9.19 -2.84 -7.93
C THR A 248 10.59 -2.41 -8.34
N THR A 249 11.01 -2.81 -9.52
CA THR A 249 12.30 -2.46 -10.10
C THR A 249 12.12 -1.53 -11.30
N SER A 250 13.08 -0.65 -11.52
CA SER A 250 13.08 0.26 -12.67
C SER A 250 13.68 -0.45 -13.89
N LEU A 251 13.02 -0.34 -15.03
CA LEU A 251 13.54 -0.71 -16.34
C LEU A 251 14.20 0.49 -17.04
N TYR A 252 14.33 1.61 -16.35
CA TYR A 252 14.88 2.85 -16.83
C TYR A 252 16.18 3.18 -16.08
N PRO A 253 17.26 3.56 -16.74
CA PRO A 253 18.45 4.08 -16.08
C PRO A 253 18.14 5.43 -15.44
N LEU A 254 17.85 5.44 -14.13
CA LEU A 254 17.36 6.61 -13.35
C LEU A 254 18.41 7.72 -13.17
N THR A 255 19.14 8.08 -14.20
CA THR A 255 20.12 9.16 -14.15
C THR A 255 19.50 10.54 -14.43
N THR A 256 18.30 10.56 -15.01
CA THR A 256 17.62 11.82 -15.40
C THR A 256 16.15 11.77 -14.95
N PRO A 257 15.59 12.85 -14.40
CA PRO A 257 14.16 12.91 -14.12
C PRO A 257 13.33 12.67 -15.38
N ILE A 258 12.26 11.90 -15.27
CA ILE A 258 11.31 11.69 -16.37
C ILE A 258 10.57 13.01 -16.62
N ASP A 259 10.71 13.58 -17.81
CA ASP A 259 9.87 14.68 -18.27
C ASP A 259 8.69 14.11 -19.06
N LEU A 260 7.49 14.20 -18.49
CA LEU A 260 6.26 13.73 -19.14
C LEU A 260 5.94 14.48 -20.44
N ASN A 261 6.46 15.70 -20.64
CA ASN A 261 6.28 16.43 -21.89
C ASN A 261 7.02 15.76 -23.06
N THR A 262 8.02 14.94 -22.77
CA THR A 262 8.76 14.16 -23.78
C THR A 262 8.14 12.78 -24.04
N TYR A 263 7.12 12.38 -23.26
CA TYR A 263 6.46 11.09 -23.43
C TYR A 263 5.54 11.12 -24.65
N GLN A 264 5.86 10.31 -25.63
CA GLN A 264 5.01 10.14 -26.82
C GLN A 264 3.98 9.03 -26.57
N ALA A 265 2.77 9.42 -26.21
CA ALA A 265 1.68 8.49 -25.87
C ALA A 265 1.40 7.45 -26.97
N ASN A 266 1.48 7.86 -28.25
CA ASN A 266 1.23 6.98 -29.40
C ASN A 266 2.28 5.87 -29.57
N GLN A 267 3.50 6.07 -29.04
CA GLN A 267 4.60 5.10 -29.14
C GLN A 267 4.98 4.48 -27.79
N GLN A 268 4.38 4.95 -26.69
CA GLN A 268 4.72 4.56 -25.31
C GLN A 268 6.23 4.70 -25.01
N ARG A 269 6.88 5.70 -25.57
CA ARG A 269 8.32 5.93 -25.48
C ARG A 269 8.64 7.25 -24.80
N LEU A 270 9.67 7.22 -23.94
CA LEU A 270 10.27 8.42 -23.36
C LEU A 270 11.39 8.88 -24.26
N GLN A 271 11.44 10.20 -24.47
CA GLN A 271 12.57 10.85 -25.10
C GLN A 271 13.24 11.78 -24.10
N VAL A 272 14.56 11.81 -24.08
CA VAL A 272 15.36 12.73 -23.27
C VAL A 272 16.36 13.46 -24.15
N LYS A 273 16.70 14.69 -23.76
CA LYS A 273 17.80 15.40 -24.38
C LYS A 273 19.11 14.87 -23.83
N ASP A 274 20.03 14.49 -24.72
CA ASP A 274 21.40 14.17 -24.31
C ASP A 274 22.20 15.45 -23.98
N ALA A 275 23.47 15.27 -23.64
CA ALA A 275 24.36 16.38 -23.30
C ALA A 275 24.59 17.38 -24.47
N GLN A 276 24.32 16.98 -25.72
CA GLN A 276 24.41 17.78 -26.92
C GLN A 276 23.04 18.42 -27.28
N GLY A 277 21.99 18.16 -26.53
CA GLY A 277 20.64 18.68 -26.75
C GLY A 277 19.82 17.91 -27.79
N LEU A 278 20.33 16.77 -28.30
CA LEU A 278 19.63 15.90 -29.24
C LEU A 278 18.61 15.01 -28.50
N MET A 279 17.44 14.83 -29.13
CA MET A 279 16.39 13.96 -28.57
C MET A 279 16.74 12.47 -28.80
N GLN A 280 16.93 11.75 -27.74
CA GLN A 280 17.14 10.30 -27.77
C GLN A 280 15.95 9.56 -27.17
N THR A 281 15.50 8.52 -27.87
CA THR A 281 14.48 7.61 -27.36
C THR A 281 15.11 6.65 -26.35
N ILE A 282 14.49 6.53 -25.18
CA ILE A 282 14.93 5.58 -24.18
C ILE A 282 14.07 4.33 -24.29
N GLU A 283 14.73 3.23 -24.62
CA GLU A 283 14.11 1.91 -24.58
C GLU A 283 14.16 1.34 -23.14
N PRO A 284 13.09 0.64 -22.70
CA PRO A 284 13.12 -0.06 -21.43
C PRO A 284 14.24 -1.10 -21.39
N LEU A 285 14.92 -1.21 -20.25
CA LEU A 285 15.91 -2.27 -20.05
C LEU A 285 15.20 -3.63 -20.11
N THR A 286 15.81 -4.59 -20.78
CA THR A 286 15.27 -5.97 -20.88
C THR A 286 15.46 -6.76 -19.60
N THR A 287 16.45 -6.39 -18.77
CA THR A 287 16.76 -7.05 -17.51
C THR A 287 17.06 -6.01 -16.43
N THR A 288 16.72 -6.34 -15.18
CA THR A 288 17.05 -5.54 -14.01
C THR A 288 18.28 -6.13 -13.32
N GLN A 289 19.21 -5.27 -12.89
CA GLN A 289 20.34 -5.69 -12.05
C GLN A 289 19.92 -5.61 -10.58
N THR A 290 19.15 -6.60 -10.14
CA THR A 290 18.69 -6.68 -8.76
C THR A 290 19.66 -7.55 -7.95
N GLN A 291 20.11 -7.03 -6.81
CA GLN A 291 20.93 -7.75 -5.86
C GLN A 291 20.15 -8.03 -4.58
N VAL A 292 20.12 -9.27 -4.15
CA VAL A 292 19.44 -9.70 -2.92
C VAL A 292 20.51 -10.09 -1.90
N GLN A 293 20.47 -9.45 -0.73
CA GLN A 293 21.33 -9.79 0.41
C GLN A 293 20.44 -10.35 1.52
N ALA A 294 20.76 -11.55 1.98
CA ALA A 294 20.09 -12.18 3.12
C ALA A 294 21.07 -12.31 4.28
N LYS A 295 20.64 -11.90 5.48
CA LYS A 295 21.44 -11.97 6.70
C LYS A 295 20.65 -12.65 7.81
N LEU A 296 21.21 -13.69 8.42
CA LEU A 296 20.65 -14.29 9.62
C LEU A 296 20.75 -13.30 10.79
N LYS A 297 19.63 -13.09 11.49
CA LYS A 297 19.58 -12.29 12.72
C LYS A 297 20.30 -12.99 13.87
N GLN A 298 20.20 -14.31 13.92
CA GLN A 298 20.86 -15.15 14.89
C GLN A 298 21.42 -16.40 14.21
N PRO A 299 22.71 -16.69 14.37
CA PRO A 299 23.33 -17.87 13.76
C PRO A 299 22.91 -19.19 14.44
N VAL A 300 22.41 -19.11 15.66
CA VAL A 300 21.90 -20.24 16.44
C VAL A 300 20.68 -19.80 17.23
N LEU A 301 19.60 -20.57 17.14
CA LEU A 301 18.40 -20.34 17.92
C LEU A 301 18.43 -21.13 19.24
N SER A 302 17.70 -20.69 20.23
CA SER A 302 17.53 -21.40 21.51
C SER A 302 16.04 -21.46 21.87
N ALA A 303 15.51 -22.65 22.11
CA ALA A 303 14.14 -22.82 22.59
C ALA A 303 14.00 -22.32 24.05
N PRO A 304 12.85 -21.75 24.44
CA PRO A 304 11.63 -21.63 23.64
C PRO A 304 11.71 -20.50 22.60
N LEU A 305 11.08 -20.68 21.44
CA LEU A 305 10.93 -19.65 20.42
C LEU A 305 9.48 -19.24 20.31
N ASN A 306 9.23 -17.95 20.41
CA ASN A 306 7.90 -17.39 20.22
C ASN A 306 7.62 -17.18 18.72
N GLN A 307 6.34 -17.25 18.35
CA GLN A 307 5.91 -16.87 16.99
C GLN A 307 6.30 -15.42 16.67
N LYS A 308 6.51 -15.14 15.39
CA LYS A 308 6.85 -13.81 14.84
C LYS A 308 8.24 -13.27 15.22
N MET A 309 9.13 -14.13 15.73
CA MET A 309 10.51 -13.73 15.95
C MET A 309 11.21 -13.58 14.60
N PRO A 310 11.85 -12.44 14.30
CA PRO A 310 12.56 -12.24 13.04
C PRO A 310 13.83 -13.09 12.99
N LEU A 311 13.97 -13.88 11.93
CA LEU A 311 15.08 -14.85 11.75
C LEU A 311 16.04 -14.43 10.65
N VAL A 312 15.53 -13.91 9.56
CA VAL A 312 16.31 -13.49 8.39
C VAL A 312 15.93 -12.07 8.01
N GLU A 313 16.89 -11.19 7.84
CA GLU A 313 16.73 -9.89 7.20
C GLU A 313 17.09 -10.03 5.72
N ILE A 314 16.22 -9.56 4.83
CA ILE A 314 16.45 -9.53 3.39
C ILE A 314 16.47 -8.09 2.93
N LYS A 315 17.53 -7.69 2.23
CA LYS A 315 17.70 -6.39 1.61
C LYS A 315 17.79 -6.56 0.09
N VAL A 316 17.01 -5.77 -0.62
CA VAL A 316 16.96 -5.79 -2.08
C VAL A 316 17.47 -4.46 -2.60
N TYR A 317 18.45 -4.52 -3.49
CA TYR A 317 19.10 -3.36 -4.09
C TYR A 317 18.92 -3.39 -5.60
N GLN A 318 18.85 -2.20 -6.20
CA GLN A 318 19.02 -1.99 -7.65
C GLN A 318 19.98 -0.82 -7.83
N ASN A 319 21.03 -1.00 -8.65
CA ASN A 319 22.07 0.00 -8.87
C ASN A 319 22.63 0.58 -7.55
N GLN A 320 22.93 -0.29 -6.59
CA GLN A 320 23.40 0.05 -5.23
C GLN A 320 22.41 0.82 -4.35
N LYS A 321 21.24 1.19 -4.86
CA LYS A 321 20.18 1.83 -4.09
C LYS A 321 19.33 0.76 -3.41
N LEU A 322 19.14 0.89 -2.09
CA LEU A 322 18.21 0.02 -1.34
C LEU A 322 16.78 0.29 -1.81
N LEU A 323 16.12 -0.73 -2.38
CA LEU A 323 14.72 -0.66 -2.76
C LEU A 323 13.80 -1.04 -1.60
N ARG A 324 14.16 -2.11 -0.88
CA ARG A 324 13.34 -2.64 0.21
C ARG A 324 14.20 -3.43 1.20
N SER A 325 13.83 -3.35 2.47
CA SER A 325 14.29 -4.26 3.53
C SER A 325 13.08 -4.86 4.21
N PHE A 326 13.11 -6.17 4.47
CA PHE A 326 12.05 -6.86 5.20
C PHE A 326 12.61 -8.04 5.97
N GLU A 327 11.85 -8.52 6.95
CA GLU A 327 12.24 -9.62 7.82
C GLU A 327 11.34 -10.84 7.60
N VAL A 328 11.94 -12.00 7.56
CA VAL A 328 11.23 -13.28 7.59
C VAL A 328 11.26 -13.81 9.00
N SER A 329 10.08 -14.00 9.58
CA SER A 329 9.91 -14.45 10.97
C SER A 329 9.48 -15.91 11.02
N ASN A 330 9.69 -16.57 12.18
CA ASN A 330 9.15 -17.90 12.42
C ASN A 330 7.61 -17.86 12.54
N GLN A 331 6.97 -18.95 12.12
CA GLN A 331 5.50 -19.12 12.20
C GLN A 331 5.10 -20.11 13.28
N VAL A 332 6.04 -20.80 13.86
CA VAL A 332 5.82 -21.92 14.79
C VAL A 332 6.45 -21.59 16.14
N THR A 333 5.73 -21.86 17.21
CA THR A 333 6.30 -21.84 18.55
C THR A 333 7.10 -23.12 18.75
N LEU A 334 8.37 -23.01 19.17
CA LEU A 334 9.16 -24.16 19.60
C LEU A 334 9.23 -24.16 21.13
N GLU A 335 8.79 -25.25 21.74
CA GLU A 335 8.86 -25.41 23.18
C GLU A 335 10.25 -25.89 23.61
N LYS A 336 10.62 -25.52 24.82
CA LYS A 336 11.83 -26.02 25.45
C LYS A 336 11.63 -27.47 25.88
N GLU A 337 12.54 -28.35 25.53
CA GLU A 337 12.51 -29.70 26.04
C GLU A 337 12.76 -29.76 27.55
N THR A 338 12.15 -30.76 28.20
CA THR A 338 12.44 -31.07 29.60
C THR A 338 13.91 -31.46 29.78
N MET A 339 14.48 -31.15 30.95
CA MET A 339 15.88 -31.46 31.25
C MET A 339 16.23 -32.95 31.03
N PHE A 340 15.29 -33.85 31.28
CA PHE A 340 15.45 -35.28 31.04
C PHE A 340 15.62 -35.61 29.55
N LYS A 341 14.77 -35.04 28.69
CA LYS A 341 14.89 -35.23 27.24
C LYS A 341 16.15 -34.58 26.65
N GLN A 342 16.56 -33.44 27.17
CA GLN A 342 17.84 -32.81 26.79
C GLN A 342 19.05 -33.69 27.18
N TRP A 343 19.00 -34.31 28.35
CA TRP A 343 20.02 -35.25 28.82
C TRP A 343 20.06 -36.51 27.94
N MET A 344 18.90 -37.08 27.60
CA MET A 344 18.81 -38.24 26.68
C MET A 344 19.36 -37.90 25.29
N ALA A 345 19.04 -36.74 24.74
CA ALA A 345 19.57 -36.29 23.46
C ALA A 345 21.11 -36.10 23.50
N TRP A 346 21.61 -35.56 24.60
CA TRP A 346 23.08 -35.45 24.82
C TRP A 346 23.74 -36.80 24.94
N CYS A 347 23.16 -37.76 25.65
CA CYS A 347 23.65 -39.13 25.74
C CYS A 347 23.68 -39.82 24.38
N HIS A 348 22.64 -39.63 23.56
CA HIS A 348 22.56 -40.18 22.21
C HIS A 348 23.62 -39.56 21.27
N ASP A 349 23.84 -38.25 21.33
CA ASP A 349 24.86 -37.56 20.54
C ASP A 349 26.28 -37.99 20.99
N LEU A 350 26.50 -38.16 22.30
CA LEU A 350 27.74 -38.69 22.86
C LEU A 350 27.98 -40.12 22.39
N TRP A 351 26.95 -40.98 22.39
CA TRP A 351 27.03 -42.35 21.89
C TRP A 351 27.46 -42.39 20.41
N HIS A 352 26.82 -41.57 19.56
CA HIS A 352 27.20 -41.51 18.15
C HIS A 352 28.61 -40.93 17.90
N ARG A 353 29.09 -40.05 18.76
CA ARG A 353 30.49 -39.58 18.71
C ARG A 353 31.47 -40.67 19.10
N ILE A 354 31.12 -41.53 20.04
CA ILE A 354 31.91 -42.66 20.43
C ILE A 354 31.93 -43.72 19.33
N GLU A 355 30.78 -44.02 18.71
CA GLU A 355 30.70 -44.95 17.57
C GLU A 355 31.51 -44.47 16.36
N ARG A 356 31.50 -43.15 16.07
CA ARG A 356 32.33 -42.58 14.97
C ARG A 356 33.82 -42.61 15.29
N LYS A 357 34.22 -42.51 16.56
CA LYS A 357 35.64 -42.67 16.97
C LYS A 357 36.08 -44.13 17.01
N GLY A 358 35.14 -45.06 17.14
CA GLY A 358 35.42 -46.49 17.10
C GLY A 358 35.55 -47.12 15.70
N LYS A 359 35.30 -46.36 14.62
CA LYS A 359 35.51 -46.79 13.24
C LYS A 359 36.79 -46.19 12.64
N ILE A 360 37.89 -46.30 13.36
CA ILE A 360 39.22 -46.36 12.77
C ILE A 360 39.64 -47.81 13.01
N ILE A 361 39.63 -48.62 11.93
CA ILE A 361 40.59 -49.72 11.72
C ILE A 361 40.07 -50.54 10.52
N LEU A 362 40.97 -50.63 9.61
CA LEU A 362 41.38 -51.52 8.55
C LEU A 362 40.81 -51.24 7.19
#